data_9ac23078d5ae312bd54da43484d78596
#
_entry.id   9ac23078d5ae312bd54da43484d78596
#
_cell.length_a   1.000
_cell.length_b   1.000
_cell.length_c   1.000
_cell.angle_alpha   90.00
_cell.angle_beta   90.00
_cell.angle_gamma   90.00
#
_symmetry.space_group_name_H-M   'P 1'
#
loop_
_entity.id
_entity.type
_entity.pdbx_description
1 polymer ?
#
loop_
_entity_poly.entity_id
_entity_poly.type
_entity_poly.pdbx_seq_one_letter_code
_entity_poly.pdbx_strand_id
1 'polypeptide(L)'
;MPKDPQSVVTDYTYTQNRELSWLRFNRRVLEEGADETVPALERLKFIAIFASNLDEFFMVRVGSLVDMAAVSPEEVDSKSGMRPREQLKAVYEAVPGLIEIKGQLYNRVSGLLAQEGIVDLTYDQLTQEERAQVKDYFHSVVLPILSPQIVGQRHPTPHLDNKALYITALLRSKSGKTSLGFIPLPTSLPPLFLLPGTRGRFLRLETILRQWAPTLFGKYKVEETCVISATRNADLTFDTEKFEDSEDDFRLLMTKLLKRRANQSIVRLELGQRPSQEMLALLERVIQVETHQIYYDSAPLSMGYVYDLEKALSPDLRARLTYPAYHPRWPEDLNRQESM
;
A
#
# COMPACT_ATOMS: atom_id res chain seq x y z
N MET A 1 -9.13 13.80 -59.03
CA MET A 1 -9.39 12.69 -58.14
C MET A 1 -8.49 12.85 -56.92
N PRO A 2 -8.99 13.12 -55.74
CA PRO A 2 -8.15 13.10 -54.52
C PRO A 2 -7.81 11.67 -54.23
N LYS A 3 -6.52 11.40 -53.99
CA LYS A 3 -6.03 10.11 -53.52
C LYS A 3 -6.61 9.88 -52.13
N ASP A 4 -7.30 8.76 -51.94
CA ASP A 4 -7.67 8.22 -50.63
C ASP A 4 -6.43 8.23 -49.70
N PRO A 5 -6.52 8.78 -48.49
CA PRO A 5 -5.45 8.60 -47.52
C PRO A 5 -5.43 7.13 -47.16
N GLN A 6 -4.46 6.39 -47.69
CA GLN A 6 -4.15 5.04 -47.23
C GLN A 6 -4.12 5.09 -45.72
N SER A 7 -5.05 4.38 -45.06
CA SER A 7 -5.01 4.13 -43.62
C SER A 7 -3.68 3.45 -43.35
N VAL A 8 -2.72 4.18 -42.78
CA VAL A 8 -1.48 3.63 -42.34
C VAL A 8 -1.84 2.64 -41.23
N VAL A 9 -1.81 1.36 -41.57
CA VAL A 9 -1.97 0.29 -40.57
C VAL A 9 -0.76 0.38 -39.67
N THR A 10 -0.96 0.89 -38.46
CA THR A 10 0.11 0.99 -37.45
C THR A 10 0.44 -0.42 -37.00
N ASP A 11 1.70 -0.82 -37.23
CA ASP A 11 2.22 -2.10 -36.72
C ASP A 11 2.66 -1.93 -35.26
N TYR A 12 1.98 -2.61 -34.35
CA TYR A 12 2.27 -2.59 -32.91
C TYR A 12 3.17 -3.74 -32.46
N THR A 13 3.65 -4.59 -33.35
CA THR A 13 4.41 -5.82 -32.98
C THR A 13 5.76 -5.52 -32.35
N TYR A 14 6.36 -4.36 -32.64
CA TYR A 14 7.65 -3.92 -32.08
C TYR A 14 7.54 -2.89 -30.96
N THR A 15 6.33 -2.55 -30.54
CA THR A 15 6.06 -1.64 -29.43
C THR A 15 5.27 -2.36 -28.33
N GLN A 16 5.17 -1.76 -27.18
CA GLN A 16 4.39 -2.29 -26.07
C GLN A 16 3.66 -1.17 -25.33
N ASN A 17 2.57 -1.53 -24.67
CA ASN A 17 1.87 -0.62 -23.79
C ASN A 17 2.80 -0.12 -22.68
N ARG A 18 2.79 1.19 -22.43
CA ARG A 18 3.68 1.85 -21.47
C ARG A 18 3.47 1.36 -20.04
N GLU A 19 2.22 1.12 -19.65
CA GLU A 19 1.87 0.73 -18.28
C GLU A 19 2.28 -0.74 -18.01
N LEU A 20 2.09 -1.62 -18.99
CA LEU A 20 2.57 -3.00 -18.89
C LEU A 20 4.10 -3.08 -18.89
N SER A 21 4.77 -2.22 -19.66
CA SER A 21 6.23 -2.08 -19.63
C SER A 21 6.72 -1.64 -18.25
N TRP A 22 6.01 -0.69 -17.62
CA TRP A 22 6.33 -0.22 -16.29
C TRP A 22 6.18 -1.34 -15.23
N LEU A 23 5.14 -2.15 -15.32
CA LEU A 23 4.98 -3.33 -14.43
C LEU A 23 6.13 -4.31 -14.58
N ARG A 24 6.64 -4.54 -15.80
CA ARG A 24 7.84 -5.37 -16.05
C ARG A 24 9.08 -4.75 -15.43
N PHE A 25 9.23 -3.41 -15.51
CA PHE A 25 10.33 -2.72 -14.83
C PHE A 25 10.23 -2.90 -13.31
N ASN A 26 9.05 -2.70 -12.71
CA ASN A 26 8.88 -2.87 -11.27
C ASN A 26 9.10 -4.33 -10.81
N ARG A 27 8.81 -5.32 -11.67
CA ARG A 27 9.19 -6.71 -11.43
C ARG A 27 10.72 -6.89 -11.26
N ARG A 28 11.52 -6.16 -12.03
CA ARG A 28 12.99 -6.22 -11.90
C ARG A 28 13.47 -5.73 -10.53
N VAL A 29 12.72 -4.83 -9.89
CA VAL A 29 13.00 -4.43 -8.50
C VAL A 29 12.82 -5.63 -7.54
N LEU A 30 11.83 -6.48 -7.77
CA LEU A 30 11.69 -7.73 -7.00
C LEU A 30 12.82 -8.74 -7.30
N GLU A 31 13.36 -8.75 -8.51
CA GLU A 31 14.48 -9.60 -8.89
C GLU A 31 15.74 -9.25 -8.08
N GLU A 32 15.99 -7.97 -7.78
CA GLU A 32 17.04 -7.54 -6.83
C GLU A 32 16.78 -8.08 -5.41
N GLY A 33 15.50 -8.08 -4.96
CA GLY A 33 15.12 -8.72 -3.70
C GLY A 33 15.28 -10.24 -3.69
N ALA A 34 15.31 -10.88 -4.86
CA ALA A 34 15.53 -12.31 -5.02
C ALA A 34 17.01 -12.70 -5.06
N ASP A 35 17.90 -11.79 -5.41
CA ASP A 35 19.33 -12.03 -5.56
C ASP A 35 19.97 -12.38 -4.22
N GLU A 36 20.57 -13.57 -4.13
CA GLU A 36 21.18 -14.08 -2.89
C GLU A 36 22.51 -13.40 -2.56
N THR A 37 23.11 -12.68 -3.50
CA THR A 37 24.32 -11.87 -3.27
C THR A 37 24.04 -10.56 -2.55
N VAL A 38 22.77 -10.12 -2.53
CA VAL A 38 22.31 -8.92 -1.85
C VAL A 38 22.07 -9.22 -0.37
N PRO A 39 22.55 -8.36 0.57
CA PRO A 39 22.34 -8.54 2.00
C PRO A 39 20.84 -8.61 2.37
N ALA A 40 20.49 -9.44 3.36
CA ALA A 40 19.09 -9.79 3.63
C ALA A 40 18.18 -8.58 3.93
N LEU A 41 18.66 -7.57 4.64
CA LEU A 41 17.86 -6.37 4.92
C LEU A 41 17.70 -5.48 3.68
N GLU A 42 18.70 -5.43 2.80
CA GLU A 42 18.58 -4.74 1.51
C GLU A 42 17.56 -5.43 0.60
N ARG A 43 17.55 -6.77 0.58
CA ARG A 43 16.51 -7.54 -0.13
C ARG A 43 15.12 -7.18 0.37
N LEU A 44 14.94 -7.04 1.69
CA LEU A 44 13.66 -6.59 2.27
C LEU A 44 13.32 -5.15 1.85
N LYS A 45 14.32 -4.26 1.74
CA LYS A 45 14.12 -2.90 1.21
C LYS A 45 13.70 -2.89 -0.25
N PHE A 46 14.26 -3.76 -1.11
CA PHE A 46 13.80 -3.87 -2.50
C PHE A 46 12.33 -4.31 -2.60
N ILE A 47 11.88 -5.21 -1.71
CA ILE A 47 10.46 -5.56 -1.61
C ILE A 47 9.61 -4.34 -1.18
N ALA A 48 10.11 -3.53 -0.25
CA ALA A 48 9.44 -2.29 0.17
C ALA A 48 9.40 -1.23 -0.95
N ILE A 49 10.48 -1.08 -1.72
CA ILE A 49 10.54 -0.20 -2.90
C ILE A 49 9.54 -0.65 -3.96
N PHE A 50 9.47 -1.95 -4.26
CA PHE A 50 8.47 -2.50 -5.18
C PHE A 50 7.04 -2.13 -4.74
N ALA A 51 6.72 -2.30 -3.45
CA ALA A 51 5.40 -1.99 -2.92
C ALA A 51 5.08 -0.48 -3.06
N SER A 52 6.02 0.39 -2.68
CA SER A 52 5.85 1.84 -2.80
C SER A 52 5.69 2.30 -4.26
N ASN A 53 6.48 1.71 -5.17
CA ASN A 53 6.37 1.97 -6.60
C ASN A 53 4.99 1.55 -7.14
N LEU A 54 4.50 0.39 -6.72
CA LEU A 54 3.18 -0.10 -7.13
C LEU A 54 2.05 0.80 -6.61
N ASP A 55 2.17 1.31 -5.39
CA ASP A 55 1.24 2.29 -4.83
C ASP A 55 1.17 3.55 -5.71
N GLU A 56 2.33 4.12 -6.04
CA GLU A 56 2.40 5.33 -6.87
C GLU A 56 1.86 5.07 -8.29
N PHE A 57 2.15 3.90 -8.85
CA PHE A 57 1.61 3.47 -10.15
C PHE A 57 0.08 3.46 -10.15
N PHE A 58 -0.53 2.89 -9.11
CA PHE A 58 -1.99 2.89 -8.99
C PHE A 58 -2.55 4.28 -8.76
N MET A 59 -1.90 5.09 -7.92
CA MET A 59 -2.35 6.45 -7.63
C MET A 59 -2.35 7.35 -8.86
N VAL A 60 -1.31 7.27 -9.67
CA VAL A 60 -1.07 8.21 -10.78
C VAL A 60 -1.49 7.57 -12.11
N ARG A 61 -0.87 6.45 -12.50
CA ARG A 61 -1.06 5.87 -13.84
C ARG A 61 -2.41 5.20 -14.02
N VAL A 62 -2.79 4.34 -13.06
CA VAL A 62 -4.10 3.68 -13.11
C VAL A 62 -5.20 4.71 -12.87
N GLY A 63 -4.97 5.67 -11.96
CA GLY A 63 -5.86 6.80 -11.76
C GLY A 63 -6.16 7.56 -13.05
N SER A 64 -5.12 8.00 -13.79
CA SER A 64 -5.28 8.66 -15.09
C SER A 64 -6.04 7.80 -16.09
N LEU A 65 -5.74 6.49 -16.16
CA LEU A 65 -6.47 5.59 -17.08
C LEU A 65 -7.95 5.45 -16.73
N VAL A 66 -8.29 5.47 -15.43
CA VAL A 66 -9.70 5.45 -14.99
C VAL A 66 -10.42 6.73 -15.45
N ASP A 67 -9.78 7.89 -15.32
CA ASP A 67 -10.34 9.15 -15.78
C ASP A 67 -10.46 9.19 -17.30
N MET A 68 -9.44 8.73 -18.04
CA MET A 68 -9.48 8.60 -19.50
C MET A 68 -10.60 7.66 -19.95
N ALA A 69 -10.80 6.54 -19.27
CA ALA A 69 -11.90 5.60 -19.60
C ALA A 69 -13.29 6.21 -19.42
N ALA A 70 -13.42 7.23 -18.57
CA ALA A 70 -14.67 7.96 -18.34
C ALA A 70 -14.86 9.11 -19.33
N VAL A 71 -13.79 9.86 -19.67
CA VAL A 71 -13.86 11.09 -20.49
C VAL A 71 -13.65 10.80 -21.97
N SER A 72 -12.68 9.96 -22.31
CA SER A 72 -12.27 9.66 -23.70
C SER A 72 -12.17 8.14 -23.94
N PRO A 73 -13.27 7.38 -23.81
CA PRO A 73 -13.24 5.90 -23.82
C PRO A 73 -12.74 5.29 -25.14
N GLU A 74 -12.82 6.04 -26.24
CA GLU A 74 -12.42 5.60 -27.60
C GLU A 74 -10.99 6.03 -27.98
N GLU A 75 -10.31 6.78 -27.12
CA GLU A 75 -8.93 7.19 -27.36
C GLU A 75 -8.00 5.96 -27.42
N VAL A 76 -7.16 5.90 -28.45
CA VAL A 76 -6.28 4.75 -28.71
C VAL A 76 -4.84 5.12 -28.35
N ASP A 77 -4.22 4.31 -27.50
CA ASP A 77 -2.79 4.45 -27.20
C ASP A 77 -1.93 4.24 -28.46
N SER A 78 -1.14 5.23 -28.82
CA SER A 78 -0.33 5.24 -30.03
C SER A 78 0.78 4.16 -30.09
N LYS A 79 1.06 3.48 -28.97
CA LYS A 79 2.13 2.47 -28.86
C LYS A 79 1.60 1.04 -28.83
N SER A 80 0.38 0.84 -28.37
CA SER A 80 -0.20 -0.50 -28.21
C SER A 80 -1.51 -0.72 -28.97
N GLY A 81 -2.12 0.36 -29.48
CA GLY A 81 -3.43 0.29 -30.08
C GLY A 81 -4.57 0.02 -29.10
N MET A 82 -4.29 -0.01 -27.80
CA MET A 82 -5.27 -0.33 -26.76
C MET A 82 -6.07 0.90 -26.34
N ARG A 83 -7.37 0.74 -26.13
CA ARG A 83 -8.23 1.73 -25.51
C ARG A 83 -8.02 1.78 -23.99
N PRO A 84 -8.41 2.87 -23.28
CA PRO A 84 -8.19 2.99 -21.84
C PRO A 84 -8.74 1.81 -21.04
N ARG A 85 -9.93 1.31 -21.35
CA ARG A 85 -10.53 0.14 -20.67
C ARG A 85 -9.76 -1.15 -20.93
N GLU A 86 -9.18 -1.32 -22.10
CA GLU A 86 -8.36 -2.48 -22.44
C GLU A 86 -7.03 -2.45 -21.67
N GLN A 87 -6.42 -1.26 -21.57
CA GLN A 87 -5.21 -1.04 -20.77
C GLN A 87 -5.48 -1.32 -19.28
N LEU A 88 -6.58 -0.78 -18.71
CA LEU A 88 -6.98 -1.04 -17.34
C LEU A 88 -7.15 -2.55 -17.08
N LYS A 89 -7.89 -3.24 -17.95
CA LYS A 89 -8.08 -4.68 -17.83
C LYS A 89 -6.74 -5.43 -17.79
N ALA A 90 -5.86 -5.13 -18.75
CA ALA A 90 -4.55 -5.77 -18.84
C ALA A 90 -3.66 -5.50 -17.60
N VAL A 91 -3.72 -4.27 -17.05
CA VAL A 91 -3.03 -3.90 -15.81
C VAL A 91 -3.57 -4.70 -14.64
N TYR A 92 -4.90 -4.72 -14.44
CA TYR A 92 -5.53 -5.43 -13.33
C TYR A 92 -5.28 -6.95 -13.39
N GLU A 93 -5.16 -7.52 -14.59
CA GLU A 93 -4.82 -8.94 -14.79
C GLU A 93 -3.34 -9.26 -14.54
N ALA A 94 -2.44 -8.30 -14.78
CA ALA A 94 -1.00 -8.50 -14.62
C ALA A 94 -0.53 -8.40 -13.15
N VAL A 95 -1.18 -7.58 -12.34
CA VAL A 95 -0.73 -7.26 -10.97
C VAL A 95 -0.78 -8.43 -9.98
N PRO A 96 -1.80 -9.33 -9.97
CA PRO A 96 -1.86 -10.43 -9.02
C PRO A 96 -0.61 -11.30 -8.99
N GLY A 97 -0.03 -11.62 -10.16
CA GLY A 97 1.20 -12.40 -10.25
C GLY A 97 2.41 -11.71 -9.62
N LEU A 98 2.48 -10.37 -9.69
CA LEU A 98 3.54 -9.60 -9.03
C LEU A 98 3.38 -9.58 -7.51
N ILE A 99 2.15 -9.48 -7.00
CA ILE A 99 1.85 -9.54 -5.57
C ILE A 99 2.19 -10.93 -5.00
N GLU A 100 1.92 -11.98 -5.75
CA GLU A 100 2.29 -13.35 -5.35
C GLU A 100 3.80 -13.51 -5.23
N ILE A 101 4.59 -13.03 -6.22
CA ILE A 101 6.04 -13.02 -6.17
C ILE A 101 6.54 -12.22 -4.97
N LYS A 102 5.98 -11.04 -4.73
CA LYS A 102 6.29 -10.22 -3.55
C LYS A 102 6.11 -11.01 -2.25
N GLY A 103 4.96 -11.67 -2.08
CA GLY A 103 4.64 -12.46 -0.89
C GLY A 103 5.62 -13.63 -0.67
N GLN A 104 5.97 -14.36 -1.74
CA GLN A 104 6.93 -15.46 -1.69
C GLN A 104 8.33 -14.96 -1.30
N LEU A 105 8.79 -13.86 -1.89
CA LEU A 105 10.08 -13.25 -1.57
C LEU A 105 10.11 -12.72 -0.13
N TYR A 106 9.05 -12.05 0.30
CA TYR A 106 8.92 -11.58 1.67
C TYR A 106 9.09 -12.71 2.69
N ASN A 107 8.38 -13.83 2.48
CA ASN A 107 8.47 -14.99 3.37
C ASN A 107 9.89 -15.58 3.39
N ARG A 108 10.56 -15.68 2.24
CA ARG A 108 11.94 -16.16 2.16
C ARG A 108 12.91 -15.25 2.91
N VAL A 109 12.85 -13.94 2.67
CA VAL A 109 13.74 -12.96 3.30
C VAL A 109 13.48 -12.86 4.80
N SER A 110 12.22 -12.89 5.22
CA SER A 110 11.85 -12.92 6.66
C SER A 110 12.42 -14.17 7.37
N GLY A 111 12.43 -15.31 6.68
CA GLY A 111 13.07 -16.52 7.19
C GLY A 111 14.60 -16.38 7.39
N LEU A 112 15.29 -15.67 6.47
CA LEU A 112 16.71 -15.35 6.64
C LEU A 112 16.95 -14.39 7.82
N LEU A 113 16.13 -13.35 7.93
CA LEU A 113 16.22 -12.39 9.03
C LEU A 113 15.92 -13.04 10.39
N ALA A 114 15.02 -14.03 10.43
CA ALA A 114 14.71 -14.77 11.64
C ALA A 114 15.93 -15.57 12.16
N GLN A 115 16.80 -16.08 11.29
CA GLN A 115 18.06 -16.72 11.67
C GLN A 115 19.03 -15.76 12.36
N GLU A 116 18.92 -14.47 12.06
CA GLU A 116 19.68 -13.39 12.70
C GLU A 116 19.00 -12.82 13.97
N GLY A 117 17.85 -13.39 14.36
CA GLY A 117 17.07 -12.96 15.51
C GLY A 117 16.14 -11.77 15.24
N ILE A 118 15.93 -11.41 13.97
CA ILE A 118 14.97 -10.38 13.55
C ILE A 118 13.67 -11.08 13.16
N VAL A 119 12.64 -10.96 13.99
CA VAL A 119 11.40 -11.73 13.82
C VAL A 119 10.18 -10.84 13.97
N ASP A 120 9.35 -10.80 12.94
CA ASP A 120 7.99 -10.26 12.99
C ASP A 120 7.06 -11.29 13.63
N LEU A 121 6.57 -10.98 14.83
CA LEU A 121 5.83 -11.92 15.67
C LEU A 121 4.33 -11.74 15.57
N THR A 122 3.61 -12.86 15.69
CA THR A 122 2.21 -12.85 16.07
C THR A 122 2.05 -12.85 17.58
N TYR A 123 0.87 -12.45 18.09
CA TYR A 123 0.63 -12.39 19.53
C TYR A 123 0.77 -13.75 20.22
N ASP A 124 0.45 -14.85 19.53
CA ASP A 124 0.52 -16.22 20.07
C ASP A 124 1.96 -16.72 20.27
N GLN A 125 2.91 -16.13 19.53
CA GLN A 125 4.35 -16.47 19.63
C GLN A 125 5.08 -15.76 20.79
N LEU A 126 4.37 -14.88 21.51
CA LEU A 126 4.93 -14.13 22.64
C LEU A 126 4.98 -14.98 23.90
N THR A 127 6.06 -14.80 24.69
CA THR A 127 6.12 -15.29 26.08
C THR A 127 5.11 -14.55 26.97
N GLN A 128 4.92 -15.02 28.19
CA GLN A 128 4.01 -14.37 29.14
C GLN A 128 4.46 -12.94 29.49
N GLU A 129 5.76 -12.73 29.65
CA GLU A 129 6.35 -11.43 29.94
C GLU A 129 6.20 -10.47 28.73
N GLU A 130 6.49 -10.96 27.52
CA GLU A 130 6.32 -10.18 26.30
C GLU A 130 4.84 -9.78 26.09
N ARG A 131 3.90 -10.69 26.37
CA ARG A 131 2.46 -10.38 26.32
C ARG A 131 2.09 -9.29 27.32
N ALA A 132 2.65 -9.29 28.52
CA ALA A 132 2.42 -8.23 29.48
C ALA A 132 2.94 -6.88 28.96
N GLN A 133 4.14 -6.83 28.40
CA GLN A 133 4.70 -5.61 27.81
C GLN A 133 3.86 -5.07 26.66
N VAL A 134 3.43 -5.93 25.73
CA VAL A 134 2.57 -5.53 24.60
C VAL A 134 1.20 -5.07 25.10
N LYS A 135 0.65 -5.71 26.13
CA LYS A 135 -0.62 -5.29 26.75
C LYS A 135 -0.50 -3.91 27.38
N ASP A 136 0.58 -3.66 28.14
CA ASP A 136 0.80 -2.36 28.78
C ASP A 136 0.99 -1.26 27.71
N TYR A 137 1.76 -1.52 26.66
CA TYR A 137 1.89 -0.62 25.52
C TYR A 137 0.54 -0.33 24.87
N PHE A 138 -0.27 -1.36 24.59
CA PHE A 138 -1.59 -1.19 24.02
C PHE A 138 -2.46 -0.29 24.88
N HIS A 139 -2.58 -0.57 26.19
CA HIS A 139 -3.49 0.17 27.07
C HIS A 139 -3.02 1.59 27.38
N SER A 140 -1.72 1.81 27.52
CA SER A 140 -1.18 3.11 27.91
C SER A 140 -0.91 4.05 26.74
N VAL A 141 -0.58 3.52 25.56
CA VAL A 141 -0.15 4.34 24.40
C VAL A 141 -1.13 4.24 23.23
N VAL A 142 -1.53 3.03 22.85
CA VAL A 142 -2.30 2.82 21.62
C VAL A 142 -3.79 3.12 21.84
N LEU A 143 -4.41 2.49 22.85
CA LEU A 143 -5.85 2.60 23.11
C LEU A 143 -6.38 4.04 23.24
N PRO A 144 -5.68 4.97 23.94
CA PRO A 144 -6.20 6.34 24.14
C PRO A 144 -6.40 7.15 22.86
N ILE A 145 -5.71 6.80 21.77
CA ILE A 145 -5.74 7.54 20.51
C ILE A 145 -6.58 6.84 19.43
N LEU A 146 -7.12 5.66 19.72
CA LEU A 146 -7.93 4.92 18.76
C LEU A 146 -9.33 5.52 18.62
N SER A 147 -9.83 5.53 17.39
CA SER A 147 -11.19 5.96 17.07
C SER A 147 -11.90 4.90 16.21
N PRO A 148 -12.35 3.77 16.81
CA PRO A 148 -13.09 2.74 16.09
C PRO A 148 -14.41 3.28 15.56
N GLN A 149 -14.75 2.92 14.31
CA GLN A 149 -15.98 3.34 13.65
C GLN A 149 -16.79 2.11 13.23
N ILE A 150 -18.11 2.20 13.29
CA ILE A 150 -19.00 1.12 12.85
C ILE A 150 -19.89 1.65 11.73
N VAL A 151 -19.85 0.98 10.59
CA VAL A 151 -20.70 1.30 9.44
C VAL A 151 -22.05 0.61 9.59
N GLY A 152 -23.11 1.38 9.53
CA GLY A 152 -24.47 0.89 9.64
C GLY A 152 -25.46 1.84 8.98
N GLN A 153 -26.77 1.52 9.08
CA GLN A 153 -27.81 2.34 8.44
C GLN A 153 -27.81 3.82 8.89
N ARG A 154 -27.26 4.12 10.06
CA ARG A 154 -27.23 5.49 10.65
C ARG A 154 -25.85 6.14 10.60
N HIS A 155 -24.82 5.39 10.20
CA HIS A 155 -23.45 5.87 10.14
C HIS A 155 -22.91 5.66 8.73
N PRO A 156 -22.51 6.73 8.03
CA PRO A 156 -21.96 6.63 6.68
C PRO A 156 -20.64 5.83 6.69
N THR A 157 -20.24 5.37 5.52
CA THR A 157 -18.93 4.77 5.32
C THR A 157 -17.85 5.76 5.71
N PRO A 158 -16.86 5.36 6.54
CA PRO A 158 -15.74 6.23 6.85
C PRO A 158 -14.97 6.54 5.55
N HIS A 159 -14.48 7.76 5.47
CA HIS A 159 -13.53 8.09 4.43
C HIS A 159 -12.25 7.30 4.71
N LEU A 160 -11.88 6.40 3.79
CA LEU A 160 -10.61 5.70 3.87
C LEU A 160 -9.53 6.61 3.28
N ASP A 161 -8.59 7.02 4.13
CA ASP A 161 -7.44 7.80 3.68
C ASP A 161 -6.58 6.98 2.72
N ASN A 162 -6.01 7.66 1.74
CA ASN A 162 -5.19 7.02 0.72
C ASN A 162 -3.96 6.33 1.34
N LYS A 163 -3.79 5.04 1.05
CA LYS A 163 -2.69 4.20 1.53
C LYS A 163 -2.64 3.98 3.06
N ALA A 164 -3.62 4.49 3.79
CA ALA A 164 -3.69 4.23 5.23
C ALA A 164 -4.14 2.78 5.49
N LEU A 165 -3.59 2.21 6.56
CA LEU A 165 -3.99 0.88 7.02
C LEU A 165 -5.21 0.99 7.94
N TYR A 166 -6.12 0.04 7.80
CA TYR A 166 -7.28 -0.14 8.66
C TYR A 166 -7.39 -1.59 9.09
N ILE A 167 -7.74 -1.83 10.35
CA ILE A 167 -8.29 -3.12 10.76
C ILE A 167 -9.78 -3.05 10.51
N THR A 168 -10.29 -3.90 9.61
CA THR A 168 -11.72 -4.11 9.46
C THR A 168 -12.17 -5.31 10.25
N ALA A 169 -13.38 -5.25 10.79
CA ALA A 169 -13.97 -6.30 11.58
C ALA A 169 -15.39 -6.63 11.11
N LEU A 170 -15.69 -7.90 10.93
CA LEU A 170 -17.06 -8.38 10.77
C LEU A 170 -17.72 -8.46 12.14
N LEU A 171 -18.71 -7.62 12.34
CA LEU A 171 -19.40 -7.43 13.62
C LEU A 171 -20.79 -8.04 13.56
N ARG A 172 -21.13 -8.86 14.56
CA ARG A 172 -22.49 -9.39 14.74
C ARG A 172 -23.13 -8.83 15.99
N SER A 173 -24.29 -8.19 15.82
CA SER A 173 -25.09 -7.70 16.93
C SER A 173 -25.81 -8.84 17.66
N LYS A 174 -26.33 -8.58 18.86
CA LYS A 174 -27.17 -9.53 19.61
C LYS A 174 -28.44 -9.96 18.86
N SER A 175 -28.94 -9.13 17.93
CA SER A 175 -30.08 -9.44 17.07
C SER A 175 -29.71 -10.21 15.80
N GLY A 176 -28.44 -10.62 15.64
CA GLY A 176 -27.95 -11.35 14.47
C GLY A 176 -27.58 -10.47 13.27
N LYS A 177 -27.79 -9.15 13.34
CA LYS A 177 -27.45 -8.24 12.24
C LYS A 177 -25.93 -8.09 12.11
N THR A 178 -25.42 -8.15 10.88
CA THR A 178 -24.00 -7.92 10.56
C THR A 178 -23.74 -6.47 10.20
N SER A 179 -22.52 -6.01 10.52
CA SER A 179 -22.00 -4.68 10.22
C SER A 179 -20.48 -4.75 10.05
N LEU A 180 -19.88 -3.73 9.46
CA LEU A 180 -18.42 -3.59 9.43
C LEU A 180 -17.96 -2.59 10.48
N GLY A 181 -16.91 -2.96 11.21
CA GLY A 181 -16.13 -2.07 12.04
C GLY A 181 -14.82 -1.68 11.32
N PHE A 182 -14.36 -0.46 11.54
CA PHE A 182 -13.09 0.05 11.03
C PHE A 182 -12.29 0.65 12.18
N ILE A 183 -11.03 0.27 12.29
CA ILE A 183 -10.06 0.85 13.21
C ILE A 183 -8.92 1.41 12.36
N PRO A 184 -8.83 2.74 12.18
CA PRO A 184 -7.69 3.34 11.50
C PRO A 184 -6.41 3.10 12.31
N LEU A 185 -5.33 2.73 11.63
CA LEU A 185 -4.01 2.69 12.26
C LEU A 185 -3.51 4.12 12.46
N PRO A 186 -3.15 4.52 13.70
CA PRO A 186 -2.67 5.86 13.96
C PRO A 186 -1.28 6.08 13.37
N THR A 187 -1.15 7.07 12.49
CA THR A 187 0.13 7.45 11.86
C THR A 187 1.09 8.19 12.80
N SER A 188 0.60 8.60 13.97
CA SER A 188 1.40 9.23 15.03
C SER A 188 2.25 8.24 15.84
N LEU A 189 1.96 6.93 15.71
CA LEU A 189 2.73 5.89 16.39
C LEU A 189 3.72 5.23 15.43
N PRO A 190 4.83 4.68 15.95
CA PRO A 190 5.72 3.82 15.18
C PRO A 190 4.96 2.63 14.60
N PRO A 191 5.28 2.22 13.36
CA PRO A 191 4.59 1.10 12.70
C PRO A 191 4.91 -0.27 13.33
N LEU A 192 5.92 -0.33 14.18
CA LEU A 192 6.33 -1.54 14.89
C LEU A 192 6.62 -1.26 16.38
N PHE A 193 6.41 -2.27 17.19
CA PHE A 193 6.81 -2.32 18.60
C PHE A 193 7.92 -3.34 18.78
N LEU A 194 9.14 -2.85 19.07
CA LEU A 194 10.28 -3.70 19.41
C LEU A 194 10.17 -4.21 20.84
N LEU A 195 10.33 -5.52 20.99
CA LEU A 195 10.32 -6.14 22.31
C LEU A 195 11.61 -5.78 23.07
N PRO A 196 11.51 -5.16 24.24
CA PRO A 196 12.68 -4.77 25.04
C PRO A 196 13.58 -5.97 25.37
N GLY A 197 14.89 -5.75 25.34
CA GLY A 197 15.88 -6.79 25.66
C GLY A 197 16.11 -7.83 24.58
N THR A 198 15.50 -7.67 23.38
CA THR A 198 15.69 -8.57 22.24
C THR A 198 16.58 -7.93 21.17
N ARG A 199 17.13 -8.74 20.26
CA ARG A 199 17.99 -8.25 19.16
C ARG A 199 17.20 -7.61 18.02
N GLY A 200 15.94 -8.00 17.84
CA GLY A 200 15.13 -7.55 16.68
C GLY A 200 13.77 -8.26 16.62
N ARG A 201 13.26 -8.76 17.76
CA ARG A 201 11.90 -9.31 17.83
C ARG A 201 10.91 -8.16 17.95
N PHE A 202 9.89 -8.15 17.12
CA PHE A 202 8.92 -7.06 17.08
C PHE A 202 7.52 -7.55 16.69
N LEU A 203 6.55 -6.71 16.96
CA LEU A 203 5.20 -6.82 16.39
C LEU A 203 4.90 -5.57 15.59
N ARG A 204 4.25 -5.73 14.45
CA ARG A 204 3.68 -4.62 13.72
C ARG A 204 2.43 -4.09 14.43
N LEU A 205 2.18 -2.80 14.30
CA LEU A 205 1.06 -2.14 14.99
C LEU A 205 -0.30 -2.76 14.61
N GLU A 206 -0.48 -3.16 13.34
CA GLU A 206 -1.69 -3.84 12.89
C GLU A 206 -1.87 -5.21 13.56
N THR A 207 -0.80 -5.94 13.85
CA THR A 207 -0.84 -7.20 14.60
C THR A 207 -1.34 -6.96 16.03
N ILE A 208 -0.84 -5.91 16.67
CA ILE A 208 -1.30 -5.49 17.99
C ILE A 208 -2.77 -5.13 17.97
N LEU A 209 -3.22 -4.26 17.05
CA LEU A 209 -4.60 -3.81 16.97
C LEU A 209 -5.59 -4.96 16.70
N ARG A 210 -5.22 -5.92 15.86
CA ARG A 210 -6.06 -7.11 15.60
C ARG A 210 -6.34 -7.90 16.85
N GLN A 211 -5.35 -8.03 17.74
CA GLN A 211 -5.50 -8.77 19.01
C GLN A 211 -6.57 -8.17 19.91
N TRP A 212 -6.69 -6.83 19.96
CA TRP A 212 -7.66 -6.15 20.81
C TRP A 212 -8.93 -5.69 20.10
N ALA A 213 -9.07 -5.95 18.80
CA ALA A 213 -10.29 -5.61 18.07
C ALA A 213 -11.59 -6.08 18.75
N PRO A 214 -11.67 -7.30 19.36
CA PRO A 214 -12.86 -7.72 20.08
C PRO A 214 -13.24 -6.82 21.27
N THR A 215 -12.27 -6.25 21.95
CA THR A 215 -12.52 -5.36 23.10
C THR A 215 -12.97 -3.97 22.67
N LEU A 216 -12.49 -3.50 21.51
CA LEU A 216 -12.81 -2.19 20.96
C LEU A 216 -14.28 -2.11 20.46
N PHE A 217 -14.84 -3.24 20.03
CA PHE A 217 -16.24 -3.33 19.59
C PHE A 217 -17.15 -4.04 20.60
N GLY A 218 -16.91 -3.88 21.89
CA GLY A 218 -17.47 -4.65 23.00
C GLY A 218 -18.98 -4.86 23.06
N LYS A 219 -19.79 -4.11 22.27
CA LYS A 219 -21.25 -4.34 22.12
C LYS A 219 -21.59 -5.37 21.04
N TYR A 220 -20.61 -5.77 20.24
CA TYR A 220 -20.74 -6.68 19.12
C TYR A 220 -19.82 -7.89 19.32
N LYS A 221 -20.20 -9.03 18.75
CA LYS A 221 -19.28 -10.14 18.59
C LYS A 221 -18.44 -9.87 17.34
N VAL A 222 -17.12 -9.80 17.47
CA VAL A 222 -16.19 -9.77 16.36
C VAL A 222 -16.02 -11.20 15.84
N GLU A 223 -16.43 -11.47 14.63
CA GLU A 223 -16.35 -12.81 14.04
C GLU A 223 -15.08 -13.01 13.22
N GLU A 224 -14.66 -11.95 12.55
CA GLU A 224 -13.48 -11.96 11.70
C GLU A 224 -12.83 -10.57 11.67
N THR A 225 -11.51 -10.52 11.45
CA THR A 225 -10.78 -9.26 11.23
C THR A 225 -9.88 -9.38 10.01
N CYS A 226 -9.75 -8.30 9.25
CA CYS A 226 -8.85 -8.21 8.11
C CYS A 226 -8.13 -6.85 8.11
N VAL A 227 -6.84 -6.86 7.77
CA VAL A 227 -6.11 -5.61 7.48
C VAL A 227 -6.41 -5.20 6.06
N ILE A 228 -6.77 -3.94 5.85
CA ILE A 228 -7.00 -3.40 4.52
C ILE A 228 -6.23 -2.11 4.27
N SER A 229 -5.95 -1.83 3.01
CA SER A 229 -5.45 -0.54 2.52
C SER A 229 -6.14 -0.18 1.22
N ALA A 230 -6.57 1.08 1.09
CA ALA A 230 -7.21 1.58 -0.12
C ALA A 230 -6.27 2.56 -0.84
N THR A 231 -6.05 2.35 -2.13
CA THR A 231 -5.34 3.30 -2.99
C THR A 231 -6.37 4.09 -3.80
N ARG A 232 -6.30 5.42 -3.71
CA ARG A 232 -7.18 6.34 -4.45
C ARG A 232 -6.46 6.93 -5.65
N ASN A 233 -7.22 7.28 -6.65
CA ASN A 233 -6.74 8.14 -7.73
C ASN A 233 -6.22 9.45 -7.13
N ALA A 234 -4.96 9.81 -7.39
CA ALA A 234 -4.38 11.06 -6.93
C ALA A 234 -4.09 12.02 -8.09
N ASP A 235 -4.38 11.62 -9.32
CA ASP A 235 -4.20 12.45 -10.50
C ASP A 235 -5.32 13.51 -10.54
N LEU A 236 -4.91 14.75 -10.26
CA LEU A 236 -5.74 15.92 -10.47
C LEU A 236 -5.37 16.47 -11.86
N THR A 237 -6.09 16.05 -12.87
CA THR A 237 -6.06 16.77 -14.15
C THR A 237 -6.60 18.17 -13.93
N PHE A 238 -5.68 19.13 -13.89
CA PHE A 238 -6.01 20.55 -13.83
C PHE A 238 -6.53 20.95 -15.22
N ASP A 239 -7.80 21.20 -15.32
CA ASP A 239 -8.39 21.93 -16.44
C ASP A 239 -8.03 23.43 -16.18
N THR A 240 -6.77 23.79 -16.40
CA THR A 240 -6.26 25.14 -16.20
C THR A 240 -7.02 26.16 -17.03
N GLU A 241 -7.51 25.78 -18.21
CA GLU A 241 -8.27 26.65 -19.10
C GLU A 241 -9.60 27.14 -18.50
N LYS A 242 -10.21 26.37 -17.58
CA LYS A 242 -11.44 26.79 -16.89
C LYS A 242 -11.22 27.66 -15.67
N PHE A 243 -9.96 27.86 -15.26
CA PHE A 243 -9.62 28.57 -14.04
C PHE A 243 -8.97 29.93 -14.30
N GLU A 244 -8.50 30.20 -15.52
CA GLU A 244 -7.92 31.50 -15.87
C GLU A 244 -8.96 32.64 -15.90
N ASP A 245 -10.25 32.32 -16.08
CA ASP A 245 -11.35 33.28 -16.12
C ASP A 245 -12.12 33.46 -14.80
N SER A 246 -11.73 32.78 -13.70
CA SER A 246 -12.44 32.91 -12.43
C SER A 246 -11.69 33.84 -11.47
N GLU A 247 -12.31 34.94 -11.10
CA GLU A 247 -11.92 35.84 -9.98
C GLU A 247 -12.05 35.15 -8.60
N ASP A 248 -12.20 33.80 -8.58
CA ASP A 248 -12.31 33.02 -7.35
C ASP A 248 -11.02 33.11 -6.53
N ASP A 249 -11.14 33.45 -5.28
CA ASP A 249 -10.04 33.45 -4.31
C ASP A 249 -9.29 32.10 -4.37
N PHE A 250 -7.98 32.15 -4.62
CA PHE A 250 -7.07 30.99 -4.65
C PHE A 250 -7.31 30.03 -3.49
N ARG A 251 -7.67 30.53 -2.32
CA ARG A 251 -7.99 29.77 -1.13
C ARG A 251 -9.27 28.94 -1.30
N LEU A 252 -10.29 29.50 -1.96
CA LEU A 252 -11.55 28.79 -2.24
C LEU A 252 -11.30 27.71 -3.30
N LEU A 253 -10.49 28.01 -4.30
CA LEU A 253 -10.04 27.07 -5.33
C LEU A 253 -9.31 25.88 -4.71
N MET A 254 -8.30 26.13 -3.89
CA MET A 254 -7.55 25.10 -3.18
C MET A 254 -8.44 24.26 -2.27
N THR A 255 -9.42 24.87 -1.62
CA THR A 255 -10.40 24.13 -0.80
C THR A 255 -11.28 23.22 -1.66
N LYS A 256 -11.74 23.64 -2.82
CA LYS A 256 -12.49 22.82 -3.78
C LYS A 256 -11.63 21.66 -4.31
N LEU A 257 -10.36 21.92 -4.63
CA LEU A 257 -9.41 20.90 -5.10
C LEU A 257 -9.10 19.85 -4.02
N LEU A 258 -8.85 20.28 -2.79
CA LEU A 258 -8.64 19.35 -1.68
C LEU A 258 -9.87 18.48 -1.39
N LYS A 259 -11.08 19.03 -1.48
CA LYS A 259 -12.32 18.27 -1.38
C LYS A 259 -12.50 17.26 -2.53
N ARG A 260 -12.15 17.64 -3.77
CA ARG A 260 -12.14 16.72 -4.91
C ARG A 260 -11.16 15.58 -4.70
N ARG A 261 -9.94 15.90 -4.27
CA ARG A 261 -8.90 14.90 -3.96
C ARG A 261 -9.34 13.91 -2.88
N ALA A 262 -10.01 14.38 -1.85
CA ALA A 262 -10.54 13.53 -0.79
C ALA A 262 -11.62 12.55 -1.27
N ASN A 263 -12.39 12.90 -2.31
CA ASN A 263 -13.52 12.11 -2.83
C ASN A 263 -13.19 11.31 -4.09
N GLN A 264 -11.92 11.22 -4.49
CA GLN A 264 -11.55 10.44 -5.67
C GLN A 264 -11.81 8.95 -5.49
N SER A 265 -12.10 8.28 -6.61
CA SER A 265 -12.43 6.86 -6.62
C SER A 265 -11.30 6.00 -6.10
N ILE A 266 -11.64 4.91 -5.43
CA ILE A 266 -10.68 3.88 -5.07
C ILE A 266 -10.35 3.10 -6.33
N VAL A 267 -9.06 3.01 -6.65
CA VAL A 267 -8.55 2.27 -7.80
C VAL A 267 -7.99 0.91 -7.43
N ARG A 268 -7.70 0.69 -6.14
CA ARG A 268 -7.23 -0.60 -5.60
C ARG A 268 -7.60 -0.73 -4.14
N LEU A 269 -8.06 -1.91 -3.75
CA LEU A 269 -8.23 -2.33 -2.36
C LEU A 269 -7.35 -3.54 -2.10
N GLU A 270 -6.44 -3.45 -1.15
CA GLU A 270 -5.58 -4.53 -0.70
C GLU A 270 -6.08 -5.11 0.61
N LEU A 271 -6.05 -6.44 0.71
CA LEU A 271 -6.45 -7.20 1.90
C LEU A 271 -5.28 -8.10 2.31
N GLY A 272 -4.89 -8.04 3.59
CA GLY A 272 -3.80 -8.86 4.14
C GLY A 272 -4.13 -10.35 4.27
N GLN A 273 -5.36 -10.75 3.98
CA GLN A 273 -5.82 -12.13 3.92
C GLN A 273 -7.13 -12.22 3.14
N ARG A 274 -7.49 -13.41 2.69
CA ARG A 274 -8.82 -13.64 2.12
C ARG A 274 -9.85 -13.69 3.23
N PRO A 275 -10.83 -12.76 3.26
CA PRO A 275 -11.90 -12.78 4.24
C PRO A 275 -12.98 -13.80 3.84
N SER A 276 -13.93 -14.04 4.77
CA SER A 276 -15.15 -14.76 4.45
C SER A 276 -15.95 -14.07 3.34
N GLN A 277 -16.79 -14.84 2.62
CA GLN A 277 -17.65 -14.26 1.57
C GLN A 277 -18.59 -13.18 2.12
N GLU A 278 -19.09 -13.36 3.37
CA GLU A 278 -19.94 -12.37 4.02
C GLU A 278 -19.20 -11.05 4.24
N MET A 279 -17.97 -11.10 4.75
CA MET A 279 -17.14 -9.92 4.95
C MET A 279 -16.76 -9.27 3.63
N LEU A 280 -16.38 -10.06 2.61
CA LEU A 280 -16.02 -9.56 1.29
C LEU A 280 -17.18 -8.79 0.64
N ALA A 281 -18.38 -9.38 0.62
CA ALA A 281 -19.58 -8.75 0.05
C ALA A 281 -19.95 -7.45 0.79
N LEU A 282 -19.72 -7.39 2.10
CA LEU A 282 -19.91 -6.17 2.87
C LEU A 282 -18.86 -5.10 2.53
N LEU A 283 -17.59 -5.50 2.36
CA LEU A 283 -16.51 -4.59 1.96
C LEU A 283 -16.77 -4.01 0.56
N GLU A 284 -17.06 -4.84 -0.44
CA GLU A 284 -17.39 -4.38 -1.81
C GLU A 284 -18.53 -3.35 -1.79
N ARG A 285 -19.61 -3.63 -1.06
CA ARG A 285 -20.76 -2.75 -0.96
C ARG A 285 -20.47 -1.44 -0.22
N VAL A 286 -19.73 -1.52 0.90
CA VAL A 286 -19.45 -0.36 1.78
C VAL A 286 -18.40 0.54 1.17
N ILE A 287 -17.34 -0.04 0.61
CA ILE A 287 -16.20 0.69 0.03
C ILE A 287 -16.49 1.09 -1.41
N GLN A 288 -17.46 0.46 -2.07
CA GLN A 288 -17.82 0.67 -3.48
C GLN A 288 -16.67 0.38 -4.44
N VAL A 289 -16.09 -0.82 -4.31
CA VAL A 289 -15.04 -1.35 -5.19
C VAL A 289 -15.54 -2.56 -5.94
N GLU A 290 -15.02 -2.77 -7.15
CA GLU A 290 -15.30 -3.94 -7.96
C GLU A 290 -14.31 -5.06 -7.65
N THR A 291 -14.72 -6.31 -7.86
CA THR A 291 -13.90 -7.50 -7.54
C THR A 291 -12.51 -7.47 -8.19
N HIS A 292 -12.38 -6.92 -9.40
CA HIS A 292 -11.10 -6.83 -10.10
C HIS A 292 -10.13 -5.80 -9.49
N GLN A 293 -10.61 -4.90 -8.62
CA GLN A 293 -9.81 -3.93 -7.90
C GLN A 293 -9.30 -4.46 -6.54
N ILE A 294 -9.71 -5.69 -6.16
CA ILE A 294 -9.39 -6.29 -4.86
C ILE A 294 -8.20 -7.25 -5.00
N TYR A 295 -7.17 -7.04 -4.18
CA TYR A 295 -5.96 -7.84 -4.15
C TYR A 295 -5.73 -8.44 -2.76
N TYR A 296 -5.23 -9.67 -2.75
CA TYR A 296 -4.86 -10.38 -1.53
C TYR A 296 -3.35 -10.47 -1.45
N ASP A 297 -2.77 -9.96 -0.36
CA ASP A 297 -1.33 -9.94 -0.18
C ASP A 297 -0.96 -10.69 1.10
N SER A 298 -0.06 -11.66 0.97
CA SER A 298 0.47 -12.42 2.12
C SER A 298 1.63 -11.71 2.82
N ALA A 299 2.26 -10.71 2.17
CA ALA A 299 3.20 -9.81 2.80
C ALA A 299 2.45 -8.65 3.51
N PRO A 300 3.11 -7.90 4.39
CA PRO A 300 2.53 -6.69 4.98
C PRO A 300 2.07 -5.71 3.90
N LEU A 301 0.87 -5.14 4.06
CA LEU A 301 0.32 -4.17 3.10
C LEU A 301 1.13 -2.87 3.09
N SER A 302 1.65 -2.45 4.23
CA SER A 302 2.59 -1.32 4.31
C SER A 302 3.97 -1.82 4.68
N MET A 303 4.93 -1.60 3.78
CA MET A 303 6.32 -2.02 3.96
C MET A 303 7.22 -0.92 4.56
N GLY A 304 6.66 0.24 4.88
CA GLY A 304 7.43 1.36 5.43
C GLY A 304 8.15 1.05 6.75
N TYR A 305 7.62 0.12 7.53
CA TYR A 305 8.22 -0.32 8.80
C TYR A 305 9.66 -0.84 8.65
N VAL A 306 10.06 -1.28 7.46
CA VAL A 306 11.40 -1.83 7.19
C VAL A 306 12.50 -0.81 7.50
N TYR A 307 12.25 0.47 7.18
CA TYR A 307 13.19 1.56 7.45
C TYR A 307 13.29 1.90 8.94
N ASP A 308 12.19 1.76 9.68
CA ASP A 308 12.20 1.96 11.13
C ASP A 308 12.83 0.77 11.85
N LEU A 309 12.61 -0.44 11.34
CA LEU A 309 13.31 -1.65 11.79
C LEU A 309 14.83 -1.49 11.64
N GLU A 310 15.32 -1.07 10.47
CA GLU A 310 16.75 -0.85 10.23
C GLU A 310 17.38 0.12 11.24
N LYS A 311 16.70 1.26 11.48
CA LYS A 311 17.19 2.28 12.45
C LYS A 311 17.28 1.72 13.87
N ALA A 312 16.43 0.78 14.21
CA ALA A 312 16.32 0.22 15.54
C ALA A 312 17.29 -0.97 15.81
N LEU A 313 17.91 -1.52 14.74
CA LEU A 313 18.91 -2.59 14.87
C LEU A 313 20.22 -2.07 15.45
N SER A 314 20.94 -2.93 16.18
CA SER A 314 22.30 -2.64 16.63
C SER A 314 23.24 -2.37 15.45
N PRO A 315 24.28 -1.51 15.61
CA PRO A 315 25.23 -1.20 14.53
C PRO A 315 25.86 -2.46 13.91
N ASP A 316 26.22 -3.45 14.72
CA ASP A 316 26.84 -4.70 14.25
C ASP A 316 25.88 -5.52 13.39
N LEU A 317 24.62 -5.64 13.83
CA LEU A 317 23.60 -6.39 13.12
C LEU A 317 23.24 -5.70 11.78
N ARG A 318 23.10 -4.37 11.84
CA ARG A 318 22.87 -3.56 10.63
C ARG A 318 24.01 -3.69 9.63
N ALA A 319 25.28 -3.58 10.07
CA ALA A 319 26.44 -3.68 9.19
C ALA A 319 26.55 -5.04 8.49
N ARG A 320 26.07 -6.12 9.09
CA ARG A 320 26.06 -7.47 8.46
C ARG A 320 24.93 -7.65 7.46
N LEU A 321 23.83 -6.92 7.62
CA LEU A 321 22.58 -7.14 6.85
C LEU A 321 22.32 -6.07 5.81
N THR A 322 23.15 -5.02 5.74
CA THR A 322 23.08 -3.94 4.76
C THR A 322 24.38 -3.84 3.95
N TYR A 323 24.32 -3.10 2.85
CA TYR A 323 25.53 -2.72 2.14
C TYR A 323 26.45 -1.86 3.02
N PRO A 324 27.79 -1.96 2.83
CA PRO A 324 28.70 -1.04 3.49
C PRO A 324 28.39 0.40 3.05
N ALA A 325 28.65 1.35 3.96
CA ALA A 325 28.43 2.75 3.66
C ALA A 325 29.24 3.17 2.42
N TYR A 326 28.54 3.80 1.47
CA TYR A 326 29.22 4.32 0.29
C TYR A 326 30.05 5.55 0.66
N HIS A 327 31.35 5.48 0.37
CA HIS A 327 32.25 6.62 0.50
C HIS A 327 32.53 7.19 -0.89
N PRO A 328 32.06 8.41 -1.21
CA PRO A 328 32.36 9.05 -2.48
C PRO A 328 33.87 9.15 -2.69
N ARG A 329 34.35 8.70 -3.84
CA ARG A 329 35.75 8.93 -4.26
C ARG A 329 35.81 10.30 -4.93
N TRP A 330 36.65 11.16 -4.41
CA TRP A 330 36.96 12.42 -5.06
C TRP A 330 37.95 12.13 -6.19
N PRO A 331 37.80 12.75 -7.38
CA PRO A 331 38.84 12.75 -8.40
C PRO A 331 40.13 13.31 -7.81
N GLU A 332 41.25 12.70 -8.13
CA GLU A 332 42.57 13.11 -7.61
C GLU A 332 42.93 14.57 -7.97
N ASP A 333 42.34 15.09 -9.06
CA ASP A 333 42.55 16.40 -9.60
C ASP A 333 41.72 17.53 -8.94
N LEU A 334 40.76 17.19 -8.07
CA LEU A 334 39.93 18.17 -7.37
C LEU A 334 40.43 18.42 -5.95
N ASN A 335 40.97 19.60 -5.78
CA ASN A 335 41.43 20.07 -4.47
C ASN A 335 40.21 20.34 -3.55
N ARG A 336 40.12 19.62 -2.42
CA ARG A 336 39.00 19.72 -1.45
C ARG A 336 38.76 21.15 -0.91
N GLN A 337 39.70 22.06 -1.10
CA GLN A 337 39.63 23.42 -0.58
C GLN A 337 38.98 24.45 -1.53
N GLU A 338 38.72 24.09 -2.80
CA GLU A 338 38.17 25.03 -3.79
C GLU A 338 36.66 24.91 -4.01
N SER A 339 35.94 24.06 -3.24
CA SER A 339 34.50 23.84 -3.40
C SER A 339 33.69 24.23 -2.17
N MET A 340 34.01 25.37 -1.56
CA MET A 340 33.11 26.06 -0.61
C MET A 340 32.73 27.43 -1.15
#